data_64eca459eaa6c97fe6432bc2ad83a95f
#
_entry.id   64eca459eaa6c97fe6432bc2ad83a95f
#
_cell.length_a   1.000
_cell.length_b   1.000
_cell.length_c   1.000
_cell.angle_alpha   90.00
_cell.angle_beta   90.00
_cell.angle_gamma   90.00
#
_symmetry.space_group_name_H-M   'P 1'
#
loop_
_entity.id
_entity.type
_entity.pdbx_description
1 polymer ?
#
loop_
_entity_poly.entity_id
_entity_poly.type
_entity_poly.pdbx_seq_one_letter_code
_entity_poly.pdbx_strand_id
1 'polypeptide(L)'
;MQNNAIFGLQQNKNYQKNFSKNAFLVFKDGSIFYGFGIGICGTVFGEICFNTSITGYQEILTDPSYAGQIITFTFPHIGNVGTNSSDIEGKKTMAKGLIISQQITNPSNYRSQQHLNDWLICQQLTGISGIDTRAITQKIRQEKASTVAICYAESLENINISDITKQLQQKSDLNNTELALLASQKTTYQWQQEGTWLQQNNQYQQKKSTKYKVVAIDYGAKLNILRCLTQLDCEVIVVSADTTFAEIISHQPDGVFLSNGPGDPKATAEYALPVIQEILNKKIPLFGICLGHQLLALATGAKTIKMAQGHRGANHPVKNLNNNKVEITSQNHGFCVDPASLPNNVKVSHISLFDNTIEGIELIDKPAFSVQYHPESSPGPDDSFYLFQQFVNLMQEQKVN
;
A
#
# COMPACT_ATOMS: atom_id res chain seq x y z
N MET A 1 -21.04 -65.05 11.72
CA MET A 1 -22.26 -64.29 11.35
C MET A 1 -21.82 -62.86 11.04
N GLN A 2 -21.83 -62.60 9.76
CA GLN A 2 -21.42 -61.31 9.17
C GLN A 2 -22.58 -60.33 9.30
N ASN A 3 -22.32 -59.09 9.73
CA ASN A 3 -23.22 -57.98 9.50
C ASN A 3 -22.44 -56.87 8.81
N ASN A 4 -22.58 -56.83 7.48
CA ASN A 4 -22.21 -55.71 6.64
C ASN A 4 -23.22 -54.56 6.84
N ALA A 5 -22.80 -53.46 7.45
CA ALA A 5 -23.54 -52.20 7.41
C ALA A 5 -23.09 -51.40 6.20
N ILE A 6 -23.88 -51.41 5.14
CA ILE A 6 -23.74 -50.58 3.96
C ILE A 6 -24.18 -49.17 4.35
N PHE A 7 -23.23 -48.23 4.46
CA PHE A 7 -23.53 -46.80 4.56
C PHE A 7 -24.02 -46.32 3.18
N GLY A 8 -25.32 -46.12 3.08
CA GLY A 8 -25.96 -45.51 1.90
C GLY A 8 -25.54 -44.04 1.78
N LEU A 9 -24.77 -43.73 0.78
CA LEU A 9 -24.59 -42.38 0.27
C LEU A 9 -25.91 -41.88 -0.34
N GLN A 10 -26.74 -41.23 0.46
CA GLN A 10 -27.80 -40.37 -0.07
C GLN A 10 -27.13 -39.18 -0.74
N GLN A 11 -27.07 -39.23 -2.07
CA GLN A 11 -26.76 -38.09 -2.90
C GLN A 11 -27.81 -36.98 -2.65
N ASN A 12 -27.42 -35.96 -1.89
CA ASN A 12 -28.19 -34.74 -1.76
C ASN A 12 -28.17 -33.99 -3.09
N LYS A 13 -29.17 -34.26 -3.96
CA LYS A 13 -29.39 -33.63 -5.27
C LYS A 13 -29.92 -32.17 -5.18
N ASN A 14 -29.64 -31.42 -4.14
CA ASN A 14 -30.21 -30.09 -3.96
C ASN A 14 -29.17 -28.97 -3.67
N TYR A 15 -28.00 -28.99 -4.32
CA TYR A 15 -27.04 -27.90 -4.25
C TYR A 15 -26.56 -27.39 -5.62
N GLN A 16 -27.48 -27.31 -6.59
CA GLN A 16 -27.32 -26.34 -7.68
C GLN A 16 -28.38 -25.27 -7.51
N LYS A 17 -28.22 -24.39 -6.49
CA LYS A 17 -28.74 -23.03 -6.62
C LYS A 17 -27.98 -22.43 -7.79
N ASN A 18 -28.67 -22.16 -8.90
CA ASN A 18 -28.17 -21.31 -9.97
C ASN A 18 -27.89 -19.94 -9.35
N PHE A 19 -26.67 -19.71 -8.84
CA PHE A 19 -26.24 -18.39 -8.42
C PHE A 19 -26.12 -17.56 -9.70
N SER A 20 -27.13 -16.77 -10.00
CA SER A 20 -27.04 -15.74 -11.02
C SER A 20 -25.98 -14.73 -10.59
N LYS A 21 -25.13 -14.33 -11.51
CA LYS A 21 -24.14 -13.27 -11.27
C LYS A 21 -24.89 -11.99 -10.84
N ASN A 22 -24.47 -11.41 -9.75
CA ASN A 22 -25.14 -10.29 -9.08
C ASN A 22 -24.20 -9.07 -8.92
N ALA A 23 -23.06 -9.08 -9.60
CA ALA A 23 -22.14 -7.97 -9.65
C ALA A 23 -21.51 -7.84 -11.05
N PHE A 24 -21.07 -6.62 -11.38
CA PHE A 24 -20.27 -6.36 -12.57
C PHE A 24 -19.21 -5.29 -12.33
N LEU A 25 -18.13 -5.40 -13.09
CA LEU A 25 -17.10 -4.38 -13.25
C LEU A 25 -17.30 -3.73 -14.63
N VAL A 26 -17.32 -2.41 -14.70
CA VAL A 26 -17.42 -1.66 -15.95
C VAL A 26 -16.26 -0.69 -16.11
N PHE A 27 -15.68 -0.65 -17.31
CA PHE A 27 -14.62 0.26 -17.72
C PHE A 27 -15.18 1.47 -18.48
N LYS A 28 -14.42 2.55 -18.61
CA LYS A 28 -14.81 3.78 -19.34
C LYS A 28 -15.10 3.51 -20.83
N ASP A 29 -14.46 2.52 -21.43
CA ASP A 29 -14.70 2.11 -22.83
C ASP A 29 -16.01 1.30 -23.03
N GLY A 30 -16.74 1.02 -21.93
CA GLY A 30 -17.97 0.23 -21.93
C GLY A 30 -17.76 -1.27 -21.78
N SER A 31 -16.52 -1.78 -21.67
CA SER A 31 -16.26 -3.19 -21.40
C SER A 31 -16.82 -3.58 -20.04
N ILE A 32 -17.53 -4.72 -19.98
CA ILE A 32 -18.20 -5.21 -18.76
C ILE A 32 -17.75 -6.64 -18.46
N PHE A 33 -17.46 -6.87 -17.18
CA PHE A 33 -17.14 -8.20 -16.65
C PHE A 33 -18.13 -8.55 -15.55
N TYR A 34 -18.87 -9.64 -15.69
CA TYR A 34 -19.86 -10.10 -14.71
C TYR A 34 -19.27 -11.12 -13.75
N GLY A 35 -19.59 -11.02 -12.46
CA GLY A 35 -19.16 -11.92 -11.39
C GLY A 35 -20.15 -11.98 -10.24
N PHE A 36 -19.64 -12.35 -9.07
CA PHE A 36 -20.39 -12.45 -7.82
C PHE A 36 -19.92 -11.37 -6.85
N GLY A 37 -20.86 -10.64 -6.28
CA GLY A 37 -20.57 -9.61 -5.28
C GLY A 37 -20.02 -10.22 -3.99
N ILE A 38 -19.09 -9.50 -3.38
CA ILE A 38 -18.52 -9.79 -2.06
C ILE A 38 -18.48 -8.50 -1.23
N GLY A 39 -18.48 -8.61 0.09
CA GLY A 39 -18.58 -7.47 0.98
C GLY A 39 -19.99 -6.88 1.01
N ILE A 40 -20.12 -5.54 0.86
CA ILE A 40 -21.41 -4.86 0.90
C ILE A 40 -21.96 -4.55 -0.50
N CYS A 41 -23.29 -4.59 -0.64
CA CYS A 41 -23.97 -4.10 -1.85
C CYS A 41 -23.73 -2.60 -2.04
N GLY A 42 -23.53 -2.19 -3.29
CA GLY A 42 -23.31 -0.78 -3.65
C GLY A 42 -22.62 -0.62 -4.99
N THR A 43 -22.45 0.64 -5.39
CA THR A 43 -21.64 1.03 -6.56
C THR A 43 -20.48 1.88 -6.09
N VAL A 44 -19.26 1.43 -6.41
CA VAL A 44 -18.02 2.12 -6.05
C VAL A 44 -17.22 2.46 -7.30
N PHE A 45 -16.56 3.61 -7.26
CA PHE A 45 -15.69 4.11 -8.33
C PHE A 45 -14.27 4.25 -7.79
N GLY A 46 -13.27 3.86 -8.57
CA GLY A 46 -11.86 4.02 -8.21
C GLY A 46 -10.93 3.76 -9.39
N GLU A 47 -9.70 4.26 -9.28
CA GLU A 47 -8.66 3.95 -10.26
C GLU A 47 -8.27 2.47 -10.10
N ILE A 48 -8.38 1.70 -11.20
CA ILE A 48 -8.06 0.27 -11.15
C ILE A 48 -6.56 0.05 -11.15
N CYS A 49 -6.10 -0.84 -10.29
CA CYS A 49 -4.74 -1.35 -10.32
C CYS A 49 -4.74 -2.88 -10.15
N PHE A 50 -3.60 -3.53 -10.38
CA PHE A 50 -3.42 -4.94 -10.04
C PHE A 50 -2.24 -5.13 -9.10
N ASN A 51 -2.33 -6.11 -8.22
CA ASN A 51 -1.25 -6.50 -7.30
C ASN A 51 -0.89 -7.96 -7.53
N THR A 52 0.42 -8.24 -7.64
CA THR A 52 0.97 -9.58 -7.95
C THR A 52 1.44 -10.35 -6.72
N SER A 53 1.27 -9.82 -5.51
CA SER A 53 1.65 -10.51 -4.28
C SER A 53 0.85 -11.81 -4.10
N ILE A 54 1.54 -12.85 -3.66
CA ILE A 54 0.93 -14.17 -3.42
C ILE A 54 0.35 -14.32 -2.00
N THR A 55 0.58 -13.35 -1.13
CA THR A 55 0.14 -13.30 0.27
C THR A 55 -0.12 -11.86 0.70
N GLY A 56 -0.66 -11.67 1.91
CA GLY A 56 -0.79 -10.35 2.51
C GLY A 56 -1.95 -9.52 1.96
N TYR A 57 -3.04 -10.14 1.54
CA TYR A 57 -4.18 -9.41 0.99
C TYR A 57 -4.84 -8.46 2.00
N GLN A 58 -4.80 -8.78 3.30
CA GLN A 58 -5.34 -7.92 4.35
C GLN A 58 -4.45 -6.69 4.56
N GLU A 59 -3.14 -6.87 4.60
CA GLU A 59 -2.14 -5.81 4.66
C GLU A 59 -2.27 -4.88 3.44
N ILE A 60 -2.41 -5.44 2.23
CA ILE A 60 -2.63 -4.68 1.00
C ILE A 60 -3.92 -3.87 1.06
N LEU A 61 -5.04 -4.46 1.50
CA LEU A 61 -6.32 -3.77 1.61
C LEU A 61 -6.32 -2.66 2.68
N THR A 62 -5.48 -2.78 3.70
CA THR A 62 -5.36 -1.80 4.78
C THR A 62 -4.22 -0.79 4.58
N ASP A 63 -3.36 -0.96 3.56
CA ASP A 63 -2.32 0.01 3.22
C ASP A 63 -2.97 1.32 2.73
N PRO A 64 -2.76 2.45 3.44
CA PRO A 64 -3.35 3.74 3.08
C PRO A 64 -2.97 4.23 1.68
N SER A 65 -1.85 3.76 1.11
CA SER A 65 -1.40 4.12 -0.24
C SER A 65 -2.37 3.66 -1.34
N TYR A 66 -3.31 2.75 -1.05
CA TYR A 66 -4.38 2.38 -1.98
C TYR A 66 -5.61 3.28 -1.92
N ALA A 67 -5.57 4.42 -1.24
CA ALA A 67 -6.70 5.34 -1.21
C ALA A 67 -7.17 5.72 -2.63
N GLY A 68 -8.47 5.62 -2.85
CA GLY A 68 -9.08 5.91 -4.15
C GLY A 68 -8.96 4.80 -5.21
N GLN A 69 -8.30 3.67 -4.91
CA GLN A 69 -8.03 2.59 -5.87
C GLN A 69 -8.96 1.38 -5.67
N ILE A 70 -9.21 0.66 -6.77
CA ILE A 70 -9.84 -0.66 -6.81
C ILE A 70 -8.74 -1.67 -7.17
N ILE A 71 -8.50 -2.65 -6.28
CA ILE A 71 -7.36 -3.55 -6.36
C ILE A 71 -7.76 -4.87 -7.01
N THR A 72 -7.13 -5.20 -8.13
CA THR A 72 -7.23 -6.54 -8.76
C THR A 72 -6.14 -7.43 -8.21
N PHE A 73 -6.50 -8.45 -7.46
CA PHE A 73 -5.56 -9.47 -7.00
C PHE A 73 -5.33 -10.51 -8.11
N THR A 74 -4.08 -10.66 -8.54
CA THR A 74 -3.73 -11.67 -9.57
C THR A 74 -3.59 -13.07 -9.00
N PHE A 75 -3.31 -13.19 -7.69
CA PHE A 75 -3.24 -14.45 -6.99
C PHE A 75 -4.66 -15.02 -6.76
N PRO A 76 -4.93 -16.28 -7.10
CA PRO A 76 -6.31 -16.81 -7.11
C PRO A 76 -6.86 -17.11 -5.71
N HIS A 77 -6.03 -17.45 -4.73
CA HIS A 77 -6.45 -17.93 -3.41
C HIS A 77 -6.52 -16.80 -2.39
N ILE A 78 -7.46 -15.89 -2.56
CA ILE A 78 -7.71 -14.79 -1.63
C ILE A 78 -8.76 -15.22 -0.58
N GLY A 79 -8.43 -15.02 0.71
CA GLY A 79 -9.27 -15.41 1.85
C GLY A 79 -8.82 -16.69 2.57
N ASN A 80 -7.88 -17.45 2.01
CA ASN A 80 -7.39 -18.71 2.58
C ASN A 80 -6.72 -18.58 3.96
N VAL A 81 -6.16 -17.42 4.29
CA VAL A 81 -5.59 -17.10 5.60
C VAL A 81 -6.66 -16.61 6.58
N GLY A 82 -7.82 -16.16 6.10
CA GLY A 82 -8.79 -15.40 6.90
C GLY A 82 -8.30 -13.96 7.11
N THR A 83 -8.81 -13.32 8.15
CA THR A 83 -8.40 -11.99 8.60
C THR A 83 -8.19 -11.98 10.11
N ASN A 84 -7.39 -11.05 10.60
CA ASN A 84 -7.10 -10.89 12.03
C ASN A 84 -6.81 -9.41 12.37
N SER A 85 -6.70 -9.10 13.66
CA SER A 85 -6.48 -7.75 14.16
C SER A 85 -5.04 -7.24 14.02
N SER A 86 -4.10 -8.06 13.58
CA SER A 86 -2.66 -7.74 13.58
C SER A 86 -2.08 -7.52 12.19
N ASP A 87 -2.63 -8.21 11.18
CA ASP A 87 -2.18 -8.13 9.79
C ASP A 87 -2.82 -6.90 9.11
N ILE A 88 -2.60 -5.72 9.71
CA ILE A 88 -3.11 -4.44 9.25
C ILE A 88 -1.98 -3.42 9.12
N GLU A 89 -2.05 -2.61 8.08
CA GLU A 89 -1.12 -1.51 7.81
C GLU A 89 -1.75 -0.11 7.98
N GLY A 90 -3.03 -0.05 8.28
CA GLY A 90 -3.76 1.17 8.58
C GLY A 90 -4.96 0.89 9.49
N LYS A 91 -5.43 1.89 10.21
CA LYS A 91 -6.58 1.76 11.14
C LYS A 91 -7.90 1.43 10.44
N LYS A 92 -8.02 1.81 9.16
CA LYS A 92 -9.17 1.52 8.29
C LYS A 92 -8.70 1.32 6.86
N THR A 93 -9.49 0.61 6.07
CA THR A 93 -9.24 0.50 4.64
C THR A 93 -9.53 1.83 3.93
N MET A 94 -8.65 2.20 3.01
CA MET A 94 -8.84 3.36 2.13
C MET A 94 -9.03 2.96 0.67
N ALA A 95 -8.78 1.69 0.33
CA ALA A 95 -9.15 1.11 -0.96
C ALA A 95 -10.66 1.25 -1.20
N LYS A 96 -11.07 1.47 -2.45
CA LYS A 96 -12.48 1.62 -2.85
C LYS A 96 -13.17 0.29 -3.08
N GLY A 97 -12.40 -0.76 -3.37
CA GLY A 97 -12.93 -2.09 -3.61
C GLY A 97 -11.87 -3.08 -4.05
N LEU A 98 -12.29 -4.32 -4.29
CA LEU A 98 -11.39 -5.40 -4.71
C LEU A 98 -12.00 -6.29 -5.77
N ILE A 99 -11.15 -6.88 -6.57
CA ILE A 99 -11.47 -7.81 -7.66
C ILE A 99 -10.65 -9.08 -7.46
N ILE A 100 -11.30 -10.23 -7.37
CA ILE A 100 -10.66 -11.54 -7.19
C ILE A 100 -11.19 -12.56 -8.18
N SER A 101 -10.34 -13.52 -8.56
CA SER A 101 -10.68 -14.53 -9.60
C SER A 101 -11.61 -15.62 -9.11
N GLN A 102 -11.52 -16.03 -7.85
CA GLN A 102 -12.32 -17.11 -7.27
C GLN A 102 -13.19 -16.59 -6.12
N GLN A 103 -14.19 -17.37 -5.75
CA GLN A 103 -14.96 -17.09 -4.54
C GLN A 103 -14.06 -17.25 -3.31
N ILE A 104 -14.33 -16.45 -2.29
CA ILE A 104 -13.62 -16.51 -1.01
C ILE A 104 -13.85 -17.89 -0.39
N THR A 105 -12.75 -18.58 -0.08
CA THR A 105 -12.79 -19.90 0.59
C THR A 105 -12.83 -19.74 2.10
N ASN A 106 -13.30 -20.78 2.81
CA ASN A 106 -13.15 -20.85 4.25
C ASN A 106 -11.67 -20.83 4.61
N PRO A 107 -11.27 -20.04 5.63
CA PRO A 107 -9.88 -19.95 6.02
C PRO A 107 -9.39 -21.25 6.66
N SER A 108 -8.12 -21.58 6.41
CA SER A 108 -7.44 -22.76 6.95
C SER A 108 -6.08 -22.40 7.59
N ASN A 109 -5.95 -21.20 8.14
CA ASN A 109 -4.74 -20.73 8.81
C ASN A 109 -5.00 -20.48 10.30
N TYR A 110 -4.05 -20.82 11.17
CA TYR A 110 -4.15 -20.66 12.62
C TYR A 110 -4.32 -19.19 13.06
N ARG A 111 -3.92 -18.23 12.24
CA ARG A 111 -4.06 -16.79 12.50
C ARG A 111 -5.47 -16.27 12.20
N SER A 112 -6.33 -17.06 11.58
CA SER A 112 -7.69 -16.63 11.22
C SER A 112 -8.52 -16.33 12.47
N GLN A 113 -9.03 -15.13 12.54
CA GLN A 113 -10.01 -14.68 13.54
C GLN A 113 -11.39 -14.46 12.92
N GLN A 114 -11.44 -14.14 11.62
CA GLN A 114 -12.67 -13.83 10.90
C GLN A 114 -12.56 -14.25 9.44
N HIS A 115 -13.69 -14.63 8.85
CA HIS A 115 -13.79 -14.88 7.40
C HIS A 115 -13.64 -13.59 6.61
N LEU A 116 -12.92 -13.62 5.48
CA LEU A 116 -12.63 -12.41 4.71
C LEU A 116 -13.90 -11.64 4.28
N ASN A 117 -14.96 -12.35 3.86
CA ASN A 117 -16.20 -11.65 3.45
C ASN A 117 -16.84 -10.89 4.61
N ASP A 118 -16.86 -11.46 5.81
CA ASP A 118 -17.42 -10.80 6.99
C ASP A 118 -16.58 -9.57 7.38
N TRP A 119 -15.25 -9.70 7.23
CA TRP A 119 -14.34 -8.57 7.42
C TRP A 119 -14.59 -7.45 6.39
N LEU A 120 -14.77 -7.80 5.10
CA LEU A 120 -15.12 -6.82 4.06
C LEU A 120 -16.42 -6.06 4.39
N ILE A 121 -17.43 -6.76 4.91
CA ILE A 121 -18.69 -6.16 5.37
C ILE A 121 -18.41 -5.18 6.53
N CYS A 122 -17.61 -5.58 7.53
CA CYS A 122 -17.22 -4.71 8.63
C CYS A 122 -16.44 -3.47 8.17
N GLN A 123 -15.60 -3.60 7.15
CA GLN A 123 -14.86 -2.49 6.55
C GLN A 123 -15.67 -1.68 5.53
N GLN A 124 -16.93 -2.04 5.28
CA GLN A 124 -17.83 -1.43 4.29
C GLN A 124 -17.22 -1.42 2.87
N LEU A 125 -16.52 -2.48 2.50
CA LEU A 125 -15.95 -2.64 1.18
C LEU A 125 -16.87 -3.40 0.25
N THR A 126 -16.94 -2.92 -1.00
CA THR A 126 -17.59 -3.60 -2.12
C THR A 126 -16.53 -4.29 -2.97
N GLY A 127 -16.79 -5.53 -3.37
CA GLY A 127 -15.89 -6.25 -4.27
C GLY A 127 -16.63 -7.18 -5.21
N ILE A 128 -15.86 -7.79 -6.12
CA ILE A 128 -16.35 -8.76 -7.10
C ILE A 128 -15.42 -9.96 -7.19
N SER A 129 -16.01 -11.15 -7.22
CA SER A 129 -15.33 -12.45 -7.35
C SER A 129 -15.82 -13.23 -8.56
N GLY A 130 -15.13 -14.31 -8.90
CA GLY A 130 -15.53 -15.16 -10.03
C GLY A 130 -15.32 -14.51 -11.40
N ILE A 131 -14.30 -13.68 -11.53
CA ILE A 131 -14.03 -12.85 -12.71
C ILE A 131 -12.62 -13.13 -13.25
N ASP A 132 -12.41 -12.98 -14.54
CA ASP A 132 -11.11 -13.22 -15.18
C ASP A 132 -10.13 -12.07 -14.86
N THR A 133 -9.43 -12.17 -13.72
CA THR A 133 -8.42 -11.19 -13.29
C THR A 133 -7.21 -11.14 -14.22
N ARG A 134 -6.93 -12.21 -15.00
CA ARG A 134 -5.86 -12.20 -16.00
C ARG A 134 -6.23 -11.29 -17.17
N ALA A 135 -7.45 -11.42 -17.70
CA ALA A 135 -7.94 -10.53 -18.77
C ALA A 135 -7.97 -9.07 -18.31
N ILE A 136 -8.42 -8.81 -17.07
CA ILE A 136 -8.41 -7.46 -16.47
C ILE A 136 -6.98 -6.92 -16.38
N THR A 137 -6.02 -7.71 -15.87
CA THR A 137 -4.62 -7.30 -15.77
C THR A 137 -4.02 -6.98 -17.14
N GLN A 138 -4.31 -7.80 -18.16
CA GLN A 138 -3.87 -7.52 -19.53
C GLN A 138 -4.47 -6.22 -20.06
N LYS A 139 -5.75 -5.97 -19.81
CA LYS A 139 -6.42 -4.72 -20.20
C LYS A 139 -5.78 -3.50 -19.54
N ILE A 140 -5.50 -3.54 -18.23
CA ILE A 140 -4.81 -2.45 -17.53
C ILE A 140 -3.43 -2.18 -18.13
N ARG A 141 -2.67 -3.22 -18.50
CA ARG A 141 -1.35 -3.08 -19.11
C ARG A 141 -1.39 -2.47 -20.51
N GLN A 142 -2.42 -2.75 -21.28
CA GLN A 142 -2.57 -2.25 -22.66
C GLN A 142 -3.13 -0.82 -22.71
N GLU A 143 -4.12 -0.52 -21.87
CA GLU A 143 -4.90 0.73 -21.93
C GLU A 143 -4.51 1.75 -20.85
N LYS A 144 -3.55 1.42 -19.98
CA LYS A 144 -3.16 2.14 -18.76
C LYS A 144 -4.22 2.04 -17.64
N ALA A 145 -3.81 2.39 -16.43
CA ALA A 145 -4.73 2.48 -15.31
C ALA A 145 -5.75 3.60 -15.54
N SER A 146 -7.03 3.29 -15.32
CA SER A 146 -8.14 4.23 -15.48
C SER A 146 -9.17 4.03 -14.37
N THR A 147 -10.06 4.97 -14.18
CA THR A 147 -11.18 4.81 -13.25
C THR A 147 -12.18 3.79 -13.80
N VAL A 148 -12.63 2.89 -12.93
CA VAL A 148 -13.65 1.86 -13.22
C VAL A 148 -14.76 1.93 -12.16
N ALA A 149 -15.87 1.20 -12.39
CA ALA A 149 -16.90 1.02 -11.38
C ALA A 149 -17.16 -0.46 -11.11
N ILE A 150 -17.30 -0.83 -9.83
CA ILE A 150 -17.89 -2.12 -9.40
C ILE A 150 -19.30 -1.82 -8.93
N CYS A 151 -20.27 -2.57 -9.44
CA CYS A 151 -21.64 -2.59 -8.94
C CYS A 151 -21.96 -3.98 -8.41
N TYR A 152 -22.42 -4.05 -7.17
CA TYR A 152 -22.93 -5.26 -6.52
C TYR A 152 -24.33 -4.98 -5.97
N ALA A 153 -25.31 -5.79 -6.36
CA ALA A 153 -26.69 -5.70 -5.91
C ALA A 153 -27.27 -7.11 -5.68
N GLU A 154 -28.35 -7.22 -4.90
CA GLU A 154 -29.06 -8.50 -4.74
C GLU A 154 -29.59 -9.04 -6.06
N SER A 155 -30.06 -8.15 -6.94
CA SER A 155 -30.46 -8.42 -8.33
C SER A 155 -29.97 -7.30 -9.25
N LEU A 156 -29.49 -7.67 -10.45
CA LEU A 156 -29.07 -6.72 -11.48
C LEU A 156 -30.19 -6.27 -12.41
N GLU A 157 -31.40 -6.85 -12.28
CA GLU A 157 -32.54 -6.60 -13.20
C GLU A 157 -32.94 -5.12 -13.27
N ASN A 158 -32.83 -4.41 -12.15
CA ASN A 158 -33.21 -3.00 -12.06
C ASN A 158 -32.01 -2.03 -12.12
N ILE A 159 -30.82 -2.52 -12.44
CA ILE A 159 -29.61 -1.70 -12.50
C ILE A 159 -29.43 -1.13 -13.92
N ASN A 160 -29.48 0.19 -14.03
CA ASN A 160 -29.18 0.86 -15.29
C ASN A 160 -27.66 1.02 -15.50
N ILE A 161 -27.07 0.09 -16.23
CA ILE A 161 -25.63 0.10 -16.54
C ILE A 161 -25.23 1.40 -17.30
N SER A 162 -26.10 1.90 -18.18
CA SER A 162 -25.83 3.14 -18.93
C SER A 162 -25.62 4.35 -18.03
N ASP A 163 -26.38 4.44 -16.93
CA ASP A 163 -26.25 5.55 -15.97
C ASP A 163 -24.96 5.43 -15.15
N ILE A 164 -24.58 4.21 -14.76
CA ILE A 164 -23.28 3.97 -14.09
C ILE A 164 -22.13 4.34 -15.03
N THR A 165 -22.21 3.94 -16.31
CA THR A 165 -21.19 4.27 -17.33
C THR A 165 -21.08 5.78 -17.55
N LYS A 166 -22.21 6.50 -17.60
CA LYS A 166 -22.21 7.98 -17.70
C LYS A 166 -21.55 8.64 -16.47
N GLN A 167 -21.88 8.16 -15.27
CA GLN A 167 -21.22 8.65 -14.05
C GLN A 167 -19.71 8.37 -14.08
N LEU A 168 -19.32 7.17 -14.54
CA LEU A 168 -17.91 6.76 -14.64
C LEU A 168 -17.13 7.67 -15.62
N GLN A 169 -17.72 8.04 -16.75
CA GLN A 169 -17.10 8.95 -17.71
C GLN A 169 -16.81 10.35 -17.15
N GLN A 170 -17.58 10.79 -16.15
CA GLN A 170 -17.40 12.08 -15.46
C GLN A 170 -16.31 12.02 -14.35
N LYS A 171 -15.86 10.82 -13.96
CA LYS A 171 -14.83 10.68 -12.92
C LYS A 171 -13.45 10.95 -13.50
N SER A 172 -12.69 11.80 -12.80
CA SER A 172 -11.25 11.99 -13.07
C SER A 172 -10.43 10.83 -12.52
N ASP A 173 -9.25 10.63 -13.07
CA ASP A 173 -8.22 9.76 -12.49
C ASP A 173 -7.57 10.46 -11.29
N LEU A 174 -6.70 9.73 -10.55
CA LEU A 174 -6.02 10.26 -9.37
C LEU A 174 -4.92 11.31 -9.64
N ASN A 175 -4.79 11.79 -10.89
CA ASN A 175 -3.85 12.86 -11.23
C ASN A 175 -4.23 14.17 -10.51
N ASN A 176 -3.23 14.86 -9.98
CA ASN A 176 -3.38 16.10 -9.22
C ASN A 176 -4.35 15.97 -8.02
N THR A 177 -4.54 14.75 -7.49
CA THR A 177 -5.43 14.52 -6.36
C THR A 177 -4.61 14.41 -5.07
N GLU A 178 -4.87 15.30 -4.13
CA GLU A 178 -4.32 15.24 -2.80
C GLU A 178 -5.08 14.21 -1.97
N LEU A 179 -4.40 13.19 -1.46
CA LEU A 179 -4.98 12.13 -0.62
C LEU A 179 -4.19 11.89 0.67
N ALA A 180 -2.99 12.47 0.80
CA ALA A 180 -2.16 12.25 1.96
C ALA A 180 -2.77 12.87 3.24
N LEU A 181 -3.36 14.06 3.16
CA LEU A 181 -4.10 14.67 4.26
C LEU A 181 -5.34 13.88 4.69
N LEU A 182 -5.95 13.14 3.75
CA LEU A 182 -7.07 12.26 4.05
C LEU A 182 -6.61 10.98 4.77
N ALA A 183 -5.42 10.50 4.45
CA ALA A 183 -4.80 9.30 5.01
C ALA A 183 -4.11 9.56 6.36
N SER A 184 -3.57 10.75 6.52
CA SER A 184 -2.81 11.19 7.69
C SER A 184 -3.64 11.23 8.98
N GLN A 185 -3.01 10.90 10.10
CA GLN A 185 -3.59 11.13 11.43
C GLN A 185 -3.46 12.61 11.78
N LYS A 186 -4.56 13.22 12.25
CA LYS A 186 -4.59 14.66 12.58
C LYS A 186 -3.98 15.02 13.95
N THR A 187 -3.77 14.03 14.78
CA THR A 187 -3.24 14.23 16.14
C THR A 187 -1.85 13.63 16.26
N THR A 188 -0.92 14.38 16.81
CA THR A 188 0.41 13.88 17.16
C THR A 188 0.31 12.79 18.22
N TYR A 189 1.04 11.70 18.04
CA TYR A 189 1.09 10.61 18.99
C TYR A 189 2.45 9.90 18.96
N GLN A 190 2.76 9.20 20.07
CA GLN A 190 3.95 8.37 20.17
C GLN A 190 3.61 6.92 19.85
N TRP A 191 4.39 6.31 18.95
CA TRP A 191 4.26 4.91 18.58
C TRP A 191 4.90 4.00 19.64
N GLN A 192 4.26 2.84 19.96
CA GLN A 192 4.67 1.99 21.07
C GLN A 192 5.00 0.53 20.69
N GLN A 193 4.68 0.09 19.47
CA GLN A 193 4.89 -1.31 19.06
C GLN A 193 6.23 -1.47 18.31
N GLU A 194 6.95 -2.56 18.59
CA GLU A 194 8.11 -3.00 17.81
C GLU A 194 7.71 -3.97 16.69
N GLY A 195 8.63 -4.24 15.74
CA GLY A 195 8.40 -5.17 14.63
C GLY A 195 8.34 -6.65 15.02
N THR A 196 8.80 -7.00 16.21
CA THR A 196 8.82 -8.39 16.66
C THR A 196 7.41 -8.89 17.01
N TRP A 197 6.96 -9.91 16.30
CA TRP A 197 5.69 -10.59 16.58
C TRP A 197 5.87 -11.66 17.65
N LEU A 198 5.06 -11.59 18.70
CA LEU A 198 5.03 -12.57 19.80
C LEU A 198 3.90 -13.59 19.58
N GLN A 199 4.23 -14.73 19.01
CA GLN A 199 3.25 -15.79 18.71
C GLN A 199 2.45 -16.24 19.94
N GLN A 200 3.09 -16.32 21.10
CA GLN A 200 2.43 -16.75 22.35
C GLN A 200 1.29 -15.83 22.79
N ASN A 201 1.42 -14.53 22.54
CA ASN A 201 0.46 -13.52 22.95
C ASN A 201 -0.40 -13.01 21.80
N ASN A 202 -0.14 -13.47 20.58
CA ASN A 202 -0.80 -13.04 19.34
C ASN A 202 -0.79 -11.51 19.18
N GLN A 203 0.36 -10.88 19.46
CA GLN A 203 0.53 -9.42 19.41
C GLN A 203 1.99 -9.03 19.10
N TYR A 204 2.18 -7.81 18.68
CA TYR A 204 3.52 -7.22 18.55
C TYR A 204 4.13 -6.88 19.90
N GLN A 205 5.46 -7.01 19.99
CA GLN A 205 6.21 -6.64 21.19
C GLN A 205 6.06 -5.14 21.48
N GLN A 206 5.95 -4.78 22.75
CA GLN A 206 5.97 -3.38 23.15
C GLN A 206 7.42 -2.89 23.27
N LYS A 207 7.63 -1.63 22.89
CA LYS A 207 8.91 -0.94 22.94
C LYS A 207 9.55 -0.99 24.33
N LYS A 208 10.86 -1.29 24.40
CA LYS A 208 11.59 -1.44 25.67
C LYS A 208 12.60 -0.34 25.93
N SER A 209 13.27 0.16 24.90
CA SER A 209 14.35 1.16 25.03
C SER A 209 14.29 2.20 23.90
N THR A 210 14.96 3.34 24.10
CA THR A 210 15.10 4.37 23.08
C THR A 210 16.49 5.01 23.15
N LYS A 211 17.10 5.18 21.99
CA LYS A 211 18.39 5.86 21.83
C LYS A 211 18.28 7.08 20.94
N TYR A 212 17.38 7.05 19.98
CA TYR A 212 17.18 8.08 18.96
C TYR A 212 15.73 8.52 18.95
N LYS A 213 15.49 9.80 18.71
CA LYS A 213 14.17 10.36 18.54
C LYS A 213 13.92 10.66 17.06
N VAL A 214 12.88 10.04 16.51
CA VAL A 214 12.47 10.21 15.11
C VAL A 214 11.10 10.88 15.08
N VAL A 215 10.97 11.99 14.36
CA VAL A 215 9.68 12.55 13.99
C VAL A 215 9.30 11.99 12.63
N ALA A 216 8.22 11.21 12.58
CA ALA A 216 7.67 10.63 11.37
C ALA A 216 6.50 11.47 10.87
N ILE A 217 6.66 12.08 9.70
CA ILE A 217 5.58 12.83 9.04
C ILE A 217 4.67 11.81 8.35
N ASP A 218 3.41 11.78 8.77
CA ASP A 218 2.41 10.81 8.34
C ASP A 218 1.66 11.29 7.10
N TYR A 219 2.09 10.86 5.93
CA TYR A 219 1.36 11.04 4.66
C TYR A 219 0.39 9.89 4.35
N GLY A 220 0.24 8.95 5.27
CA GLY A 220 -0.47 7.68 5.14
C GLY A 220 0.47 6.51 5.44
N ALA A 221 1.14 6.60 6.59
CA ALA A 221 2.18 5.66 7.00
C ALA A 221 1.63 4.25 7.21
N LYS A 222 2.29 3.26 6.62
CA LYS A 222 2.10 1.86 6.99
C LYS A 222 2.62 1.64 8.41
N LEU A 223 1.82 0.92 9.21
CA LEU A 223 2.16 0.65 10.61
C LEU A 223 3.47 -0.12 10.76
N ASN A 224 3.82 -0.95 9.79
CA ASN A 224 5.06 -1.73 9.85
C ASN A 224 6.31 -0.86 9.71
N ILE A 225 6.25 0.28 9.03
CA ILE A 225 7.35 1.26 9.01
C ILE A 225 7.65 1.75 10.44
N LEU A 226 6.61 2.11 11.20
CA LEU A 226 6.76 2.59 12.57
C LEU A 226 7.32 1.50 13.49
N ARG A 227 6.90 0.23 13.26
CA ARG A 227 7.45 -0.93 13.98
C ARG A 227 8.93 -1.15 13.66
N CYS A 228 9.35 -1.02 12.38
CA CYS A 228 10.75 -1.16 11.98
C CYS A 228 11.65 -0.09 12.62
N LEU A 229 11.19 1.16 12.69
CA LEU A 229 11.92 2.22 13.37
C LEU A 229 12.05 1.95 14.87
N THR A 230 10.97 1.55 15.54
CA THR A 230 11.02 1.23 16.99
C THR A 230 11.85 0.01 17.31
N GLN A 231 11.92 -0.97 16.41
CA GLN A 231 12.78 -2.15 16.55
C GLN A 231 14.26 -1.80 16.63
N LEU A 232 14.64 -0.64 16.05
CA LEU A 232 16.01 -0.11 16.07
C LEU A 232 16.22 0.96 17.15
N ASP A 233 15.56 0.83 18.28
CA ASP A 233 15.65 1.72 19.44
C ASP A 233 15.24 3.18 19.16
N CYS A 234 14.41 3.44 18.14
CA CYS A 234 13.88 4.77 17.87
C CYS A 234 12.64 5.06 18.74
N GLU A 235 12.61 6.22 19.36
CA GLU A 235 11.39 6.86 19.83
C GLU A 235 10.70 7.51 18.64
N VAL A 236 9.55 7.00 18.22
CA VAL A 236 8.85 7.50 17.04
C VAL A 236 7.67 8.38 17.47
N ILE A 237 7.75 9.66 17.12
CA ILE A 237 6.67 10.64 17.27
C ILE A 237 6.05 10.82 15.87
N VAL A 238 4.81 10.44 15.73
CA VAL A 238 4.07 10.56 14.47
C VAL A 238 3.31 11.88 14.47
N VAL A 239 3.54 12.69 13.43
CA VAL A 239 2.93 14.02 13.24
C VAL A 239 2.10 14.05 11.95
N SER A 240 1.15 14.98 11.86
CA SER A 240 0.31 15.14 10.67
C SER A 240 1.12 15.52 9.43
N ALA A 241 0.59 15.20 8.24
CA ALA A 241 1.19 15.52 6.95
C ALA A 241 1.44 17.03 6.75
N ASP A 242 0.62 17.89 7.34
CA ASP A 242 0.66 19.36 7.25
C ASP A 242 1.39 20.03 8.43
N THR A 243 2.11 19.23 9.24
CA THR A 243 2.87 19.75 10.39
C THR A 243 3.96 20.71 9.94
N THR A 244 4.10 21.84 10.65
CA THR A 244 5.10 22.85 10.36
C THR A 244 6.51 22.43 10.79
N PHE A 245 7.54 23.01 10.17
CA PHE A 245 8.93 22.78 10.58
C PHE A 245 9.17 23.13 12.07
N ALA A 246 8.58 24.25 12.56
CA ALA A 246 8.71 24.66 13.95
C ALA A 246 8.15 23.60 14.93
N GLU A 247 7.02 22.98 14.61
CA GLU A 247 6.45 21.89 15.41
C GLU A 247 7.35 20.66 15.39
N ILE A 248 7.91 20.26 14.23
CA ILE A 248 8.84 19.14 14.11
C ILE A 248 10.06 19.37 15.03
N ILE A 249 10.67 20.56 14.97
CA ILE A 249 11.86 20.88 15.77
C ILE A 249 11.56 20.98 17.26
N SER A 250 10.34 21.36 17.64
CA SER A 250 9.93 21.40 19.05
C SER A 250 10.06 20.05 19.75
N HIS A 251 9.99 18.96 18.99
CA HIS A 251 10.22 17.60 19.48
C HIS A 251 11.71 17.23 19.62
N GLN A 252 12.64 18.07 19.17
CA GLN A 252 14.08 17.83 19.21
C GLN A 252 14.47 16.48 18.56
N PRO A 253 14.13 16.23 17.29
CA PRO A 253 14.41 14.97 16.62
C PRO A 253 15.90 14.78 16.32
N ASP A 254 16.40 13.55 16.44
CA ASP A 254 17.68 13.13 15.89
C ASP A 254 17.61 12.89 14.38
N GLY A 255 16.42 12.58 13.87
CA GLY A 255 16.14 12.40 12.45
C GLY A 255 14.66 12.59 12.13
N VAL A 256 14.36 12.86 10.86
CA VAL A 256 13.00 12.99 10.34
C VAL A 256 12.75 11.90 9.33
N PHE A 257 11.57 11.31 9.40
CA PHE A 257 11.12 10.28 8.49
C PHE A 257 9.92 10.76 7.65
N LEU A 258 10.01 10.62 6.32
CA LEU A 258 8.90 10.91 5.39
C LEU A 258 8.22 9.60 5.02
N SER A 259 6.97 9.42 5.42
CA SER A 259 6.27 8.16 5.20
C SER A 259 5.86 7.95 3.74
N ASN A 260 5.44 6.73 3.43
CA ASN A 260 4.62 6.42 2.25
C ASN A 260 3.27 7.13 2.34
N GLY A 261 2.51 7.11 1.24
CA GLY A 261 1.16 7.67 1.22
C GLY A 261 0.52 7.63 -0.16
N PRO A 262 -0.78 7.93 -0.25
CA PRO A 262 -1.55 7.95 -1.49
C PRO A 262 -1.49 9.31 -2.20
N GLY A 263 -1.97 9.34 -3.43
CA GLY A 263 -2.21 10.56 -4.19
C GLY A 263 -1.08 10.92 -5.16
N ASP A 264 -1.22 12.10 -5.74
CA ASP A 264 -0.19 12.67 -6.62
C ASP A 264 0.85 13.41 -5.77
N PRO A 265 2.15 13.07 -5.87
CA PRO A 265 3.19 13.73 -5.09
C PRO A 265 3.26 15.25 -5.34
N LYS A 266 2.85 15.73 -6.51
CA LYS A 266 2.82 17.18 -6.82
C LYS A 266 1.77 17.91 -5.98
N ALA A 267 0.62 17.29 -5.73
CA ALA A 267 -0.42 17.88 -4.90
C ALA A 267 0.02 17.95 -3.43
N THR A 268 0.63 16.88 -2.92
CA THR A 268 1.21 16.86 -1.56
C THR A 268 2.39 17.81 -1.40
N ALA A 269 3.16 18.04 -2.47
CA ALA A 269 4.32 18.92 -2.49
C ALA A 269 3.99 20.37 -2.12
N GLU A 270 2.79 20.86 -2.40
CA GLU A 270 2.40 22.26 -2.11
C GLU A 270 2.66 22.66 -0.65
N TYR A 271 2.41 21.76 0.29
CA TYR A 271 2.65 22.02 1.72
C TYR A 271 3.88 21.28 2.28
N ALA A 272 4.29 20.16 1.69
CA ALA A 272 5.39 19.34 2.21
C ALA A 272 6.77 19.92 1.86
N LEU A 273 6.95 20.49 0.65
CA LEU A 273 8.27 20.95 0.19
C LEU A 273 8.91 22.01 1.07
N PRO A 274 8.23 23.08 1.51
CA PRO A 274 8.84 24.08 2.38
C PRO A 274 9.43 23.46 3.65
N VAL A 275 8.72 22.53 4.28
CA VAL A 275 9.14 21.81 5.49
C VAL A 275 10.36 20.92 5.20
N ILE A 276 10.33 20.14 4.13
CA ILE A 276 11.44 19.25 3.75
C ILE A 276 12.69 20.07 3.43
N GLN A 277 12.56 21.19 2.74
CA GLN A 277 13.68 22.09 2.42
C GLN A 277 14.33 22.67 3.68
N GLU A 278 13.54 23.06 4.69
CA GLU A 278 14.07 23.52 5.96
C GLU A 278 14.81 22.41 6.73
N ILE A 279 14.28 21.17 6.74
CA ILE A 279 14.94 20.00 7.33
C ILE A 279 16.32 19.78 6.65
N LEU A 280 16.34 19.81 5.33
CA LEU A 280 17.55 19.65 4.52
C LEU A 280 18.56 20.77 4.76
N ASN A 281 18.12 22.02 4.89
CA ASN A 281 18.97 23.18 5.16
C ASN A 281 19.60 23.11 6.56
N LYS A 282 18.89 22.55 7.53
CA LYS A 282 19.40 22.28 8.89
C LYS A 282 20.25 21.03 8.98
N LYS A 283 20.42 20.29 7.87
CA LYS A 283 21.17 19.02 7.79
C LYS A 283 20.68 17.98 8.82
N ILE A 284 19.39 17.93 9.08
CA ILE A 284 18.80 16.92 9.94
C ILE A 284 18.75 15.61 9.14
N PRO A 285 19.21 14.47 9.69
CA PRO A 285 19.10 13.17 9.03
C PRO A 285 17.68 12.88 8.54
N LEU A 286 17.53 12.52 7.26
CA LEU A 286 16.24 12.35 6.62
C LEU A 286 16.19 11.04 5.83
N PHE A 287 15.13 10.26 6.05
CA PHE A 287 14.83 9.07 5.27
C PHE A 287 13.39 9.14 4.75
N GLY A 288 13.18 8.84 3.45
CA GLY A 288 11.87 8.84 2.81
C GLY A 288 11.54 7.52 2.13
N ILE A 289 10.28 7.07 2.24
CA ILE A 289 9.75 5.86 1.60
C ILE A 289 8.58 6.20 0.67
N CYS A 290 8.60 5.70 -0.54
CA CYS A 290 7.55 5.76 -1.55
C CYS A 290 7.10 7.23 -1.83
N LEU A 291 5.99 7.71 -1.31
CA LEU A 291 5.64 9.14 -1.43
C LEU A 291 6.72 10.04 -0.81
N GLY A 292 7.29 9.66 0.34
CA GLY A 292 8.41 10.39 0.95
C GLY A 292 9.65 10.46 0.07
N HIS A 293 9.94 9.43 -0.73
CA HIS A 293 10.99 9.45 -1.74
C HIS A 293 10.68 10.47 -2.85
N GLN A 294 9.46 10.47 -3.35
CA GLN A 294 9.03 11.40 -4.40
C GLN A 294 9.06 12.85 -3.91
N LEU A 295 8.64 13.10 -2.66
CA LEU A 295 8.69 14.43 -2.05
C LEU A 295 10.14 14.90 -1.80
N LEU A 296 11.04 14.01 -1.37
CA LEU A 296 12.47 14.34 -1.26
C LEU A 296 13.05 14.71 -2.63
N ALA A 297 12.76 13.96 -3.68
CA ALA A 297 13.18 14.29 -5.04
C ALA A 297 12.65 15.67 -5.49
N LEU A 298 11.35 15.93 -5.29
CA LEU A 298 10.73 17.21 -5.61
C LEU A 298 11.39 18.37 -4.82
N ALA A 299 11.73 18.17 -3.54
CA ALA A 299 12.38 19.19 -2.71
C ALA A 299 13.78 19.56 -3.17
N THR A 300 14.46 18.69 -3.95
CA THR A 300 15.75 18.98 -4.59
C THR A 300 15.61 19.67 -5.95
N GLY A 301 14.38 19.80 -6.48
CA GLY A 301 14.11 20.38 -7.79
C GLY A 301 13.91 19.35 -8.92
N ALA A 302 13.98 18.05 -8.62
CA ALA A 302 13.61 17.00 -9.56
C ALA A 302 12.09 17.01 -9.84
N LYS A 303 11.65 16.22 -10.81
CA LYS A 303 10.24 16.09 -11.20
C LYS A 303 9.76 14.65 -11.00
N THR A 304 8.44 14.47 -10.89
CA THR A 304 7.80 13.16 -10.89
C THR A 304 6.91 13.00 -12.10
N ILE A 305 6.79 11.76 -12.57
CA ILE A 305 5.95 11.37 -13.71
C ILE A 305 5.01 10.22 -13.30
N LYS A 306 3.78 10.24 -13.83
CA LYS A 306 2.84 9.14 -13.64
C LYS A 306 3.22 7.97 -14.55
N MET A 307 3.30 6.78 -13.99
CA MET A 307 3.57 5.54 -14.71
C MET A 307 2.31 5.04 -15.40
N ALA A 308 2.47 4.28 -16.49
CA ALA A 308 1.34 3.74 -17.24
C ALA A 308 0.50 2.75 -16.39
N GLN A 309 1.13 1.91 -15.60
CA GLN A 309 0.46 0.89 -14.76
C GLN A 309 0.95 0.88 -13.30
N GLY A 310 2.10 1.53 -13.02
CA GLY A 310 2.75 1.51 -11.71
C GLY A 310 3.36 0.14 -11.35
N HIS A 311 4.06 0.09 -10.22
CA HIS A 311 4.61 -1.13 -9.64
C HIS A 311 3.80 -1.52 -8.41
N ARG A 312 3.24 -2.75 -8.39
CA ARG A 312 2.50 -3.29 -7.24
C ARG A 312 2.69 -4.80 -7.14
N GLY A 313 3.40 -5.21 -6.11
CA GLY A 313 3.71 -6.61 -5.83
C GLY A 313 4.89 -6.74 -4.89
N ALA A 314 5.20 -7.96 -4.47
CA ALA A 314 6.25 -8.26 -3.50
C ALA A 314 7.41 -9.08 -4.11
N ASN A 315 7.63 -8.96 -5.42
CA ASN A 315 8.61 -9.75 -6.17
C ASN A 315 9.38 -8.92 -7.21
N HIS A 316 9.55 -7.62 -6.96
CA HIS A 316 10.22 -6.72 -7.90
C HIS A 316 11.73 -6.67 -7.61
N PRO A 317 12.59 -7.06 -8.58
CA PRO A 317 14.03 -6.99 -8.42
C PRO A 317 14.51 -5.55 -8.60
N VAL A 318 15.24 -5.07 -7.60
CA VAL A 318 15.88 -3.75 -7.58
C VAL A 318 17.38 -3.92 -7.41
N LYS A 319 18.16 -3.20 -8.20
CA LYS A 319 19.61 -3.19 -8.10
C LYS A 319 20.09 -2.02 -7.25
N ASN A 320 20.81 -2.32 -6.18
CA ASN A 320 21.56 -1.35 -5.40
C ASN A 320 22.86 -1.00 -6.14
N LEU A 321 23.00 0.23 -6.58
CA LEU A 321 24.16 0.70 -7.37
C LEU A 321 25.42 0.93 -6.51
N ASN A 322 25.29 1.04 -5.18
CA ASN A 322 26.43 1.24 -4.28
C ASN A 322 27.25 -0.05 -4.08
N ASN A 323 26.57 -1.21 -4.10
CA ASN A 323 27.22 -2.51 -3.86
C ASN A 323 26.97 -3.56 -4.95
N ASN A 324 26.20 -3.21 -6.00
CA ASN A 324 25.79 -4.07 -7.10
C ASN A 324 24.94 -5.30 -6.73
N LYS A 325 24.39 -5.36 -5.52
CA LYS A 325 23.45 -6.42 -5.11
C LYS A 325 22.08 -6.21 -5.72
N VAL A 326 21.37 -7.30 -5.95
CA VAL A 326 19.95 -7.31 -6.33
C VAL A 326 19.15 -7.70 -5.10
N GLU A 327 18.13 -6.91 -4.83
CA GLU A 327 17.19 -7.08 -3.73
C GLU A 327 15.80 -7.35 -4.31
N ILE A 328 15.05 -8.24 -3.70
CA ILE A 328 13.64 -8.45 -4.05
C ILE A 328 12.79 -7.56 -3.15
N THR A 329 11.98 -6.72 -3.75
CA THR A 329 11.31 -5.63 -3.04
C THR A 329 9.79 -5.71 -3.13
N SER A 330 9.13 -5.13 -2.13
CA SER A 330 7.71 -4.84 -2.13
C SER A 330 7.46 -3.46 -2.74
N GLN A 331 6.51 -3.36 -3.66
CA GLN A 331 6.22 -2.16 -4.44
C GLN A 331 4.73 -1.81 -4.37
N ASN A 332 4.43 -0.53 -4.21
CA ASN A 332 3.07 0.01 -4.34
C ASN A 332 3.10 1.49 -4.71
N HIS A 333 3.39 1.80 -5.96
CA HIS A 333 3.39 3.19 -6.43
C HIS A 333 2.92 3.31 -7.88
N GLY A 334 2.33 4.48 -8.21
CA GLY A 334 1.89 4.84 -9.55
C GLY A 334 2.66 6.00 -10.16
N PHE A 335 3.58 6.60 -9.41
CA PHE A 335 4.47 7.68 -9.83
C PHE A 335 5.93 7.28 -9.59
N CYS A 336 6.85 7.83 -10.37
CA CYS A 336 8.29 7.68 -10.17
C CYS A 336 9.01 9.00 -10.42
N VAL A 337 10.25 9.10 -10.00
CA VAL A 337 11.12 10.26 -10.25
C VAL A 337 11.56 10.24 -11.72
N ASP A 338 11.49 11.40 -12.39
CA ASP A 338 11.94 11.59 -13.76
C ASP A 338 13.48 11.66 -13.82
N PRO A 339 14.16 10.66 -14.41
CA PRO A 339 15.61 10.62 -14.48
C PRO A 339 16.24 11.84 -15.17
N ALA A 340 15.53 12.43 -16.15
CA ALA A 340 16.02 13.58 -16.91
C ALA A 340 16.01 14.89 -16.09
N SER A 341 15.35 14.89 -14.93
CA SER A 341 15.19 16.09 -14.07
C SER A 341 16.11 16.10 -12.86
N LEU A 342 16.92 15.05 -12.62
CA LEU A 342 17.76 14.98 -11.43
C LEU A 342 18.83 16.08 -11.41
N PRO A 343 18.96 16.85 -10.31
CA PRO A 343 20.04 17.80 -10.14
C PRO A 343 21.38 17.10 -9.78
N ASN A 344 22.49 17.81 -10.01
CA ASN A 344 23.85 17.25 -9.86
C ASN A 344 24.21 16.79 -8.43
N ASN A 345 23.53 17.30 -7.41
CA ASN A 345 23.74 16.92 -6.01
C ASN A 345 22.89 15.71 -5.56
N VAL A 346 22.18 15.09 -6.50
CA VAL A 346 21.38 13.87 -6.25
C VAL A 346 22.03 12.70 -6.97
N LYS A 347 22.39 11.67 -6.20
CA LYS A 347 22.93 10.40 -6.70
C LYS A 347 21.83 9.35 -6.72
N VAL A 348 21.66 8.63 -7.84
CA VAL A 348 20.82 7.44 -7.90
C VAL A 348 21.48 6.30 -7.15
N SER A 349 20.81 5.74 -6.16
CA SER A 349 21.31 4.62 -5.35
C SER A 349 20.70 3.27 -5.75
N HIS A 350 19.47 3.26 -6.26
CA HIS A 350 18.76 2.03 -6.63
C HIS A 350 17.99 2.21 -7.94
N ILE A 351 17.92 1.13 -8.75
CA ILE A 351 17.14 1.09 -10.00
C ILE A 351 16.33 -0.19 -10.11
N SER A 352 15.15 -0.12 -10.69
CA SER A 352 14.33 -1.26 -11.07
C SER A 352 14.98 -2.06 -12.19
N LEU A 353 15.04 -3.39 -12.06
CA LEU A 353 15.51 -4.27 -13.15
C LEU A 353 14.39 -4.61 -14.15
N PHE A 354 13.15 -4.17 -13.93
CA PHE A 354 12.07 -4.36 -14.89
C PHE A 354 12.06 -3.29 -15.98
N ASP A 355 12.30 -2.03 -15.62
CA ASP A 355 12.11 -0.90 -16.52
C ASP A 355 13.11 0.26 -16.33
N ASN A 356 14.11 0.07 -15.47
CA ASN A 356 15.15 1.04 -15.13
C ASN A 356 14.62 2.33 -14.47
N THR A 357 13.42 2.33 -13.90
CA THR A 357 12.96 3.44 -13.08
C THR A 357 13.86 3.64 -11.85
N ILE A 358 13.95 4.89 -11.39
CA ILE A 358 14.70 5.24 -10.17
C ILE A 358 13.96 4.69 -8.96
N GLU A 359 14.63 3.84 -8.20
CA GLU A 359 14.10 3.19 -7.00
C GLU A 359 14.77 3.68 -5.71
N GLY A 360 15.75 4.58 -5.81
CA GLY A 360 16.35 5.20 -4.65
C GLY A 360 17.31 6.34 -5.02
N ILE A 361 17.39 7.33 -4.15
CA ILE A 361 18.30 8.48 -4.27
C ILE A 361 19.00 8.76 -2.94
N GLU A 362 20.21 9.34 -3.05
CA GLU A 362 21.02 9.87 -1.94
C GLU A 362 21.44 11.32 -2.26
N LEU A 363 21.42 12.20 -1.27
CA LEU A 363 21.97 13.55 -1.42
C LEU A 363 23.46 13.55 -1.10
N ILE A 364 24.27 14.16 -1.97
CA ILE A 364 25.73 14.16 -1.83
C ILE A 364 26.18 15.08 -0.69
N ASP A 365 25.48 16.19 -0.48
CA ASP A 365 25.86 17.30 0.42
C ASP A 365 25.05 17.32 1.73
N LYS A 366 24.11 16.41 1.91
CA LYS A 366 23.18 16.38 3.04
C LYS A 366 22.92 14.95 3.53
N PRO A 367 22.69 14.74 4.84
CA PRO A 367 22.43 13.42 5.39
C PRO A 367 20.98 12.96 5.06
N ALA A 368 20.69 12.75 3.78
CA ALA A 368 19.35 12.40 3.33
C ALA A 368 19.39 11.36 2.22
N PHE A 369 18.54 10.37 2.32
CA PHE A 369 18.32 9.36 1.29
C PHE A 369 16.86 8.88 1.29
N SER A 370 16.48 8.20 0.22
CA SER A 370 15.12 7.66 0.11
C SER A 370 15.03 6.50 -0.88
N VAL A 371 14.00 5.67 -0.73
CA VAL A 371 13.68 4.57 -1.65
C VAL A 371 12.22 4.61 -2.07
N GLN A 372 11.96 4.21 -3.32
CA GLN A 372 10.62 4.19 -3.90
C GLN A 372 9.81 2.99 -3.42
N TYR A 373 10.47 1.87 -3.16
CA TYR A 373 9.89 0.63 -2.68
C TYR A 373 9.72 0.62 -1.15
N HIS A 374 9.14 -0.47 -0.62
CA HIS A 374 8.78 -0.64 0.78
C HIS A 374 9.76 -1.57 1.51
N PRO A 375 10.83 -1.05 2.15
CA PRO A 375 11.82 -1.89 2.87
C PRO A 375 11.27 -2.51 4.15
N GLU A 376 10.10 -2.03 4.63
CA GLU A 376 9.37 -2.59 5.75
C GLU A 376 8.58 -3.84 5.38
N SER A 377 8.49 -4.18 4.07
CA SER A 377 7.69 -5.31 3.56
C SER A 377 6.19 -5.19 3.90
N SER A 378 5.61 -6.23 4.49
CA SER A 378 4.22 -6.30 4.95
C SER A 378 3.17 -5.94 3.87
N PRO A 379 2.99 -6.85 2.86
CA PRO A 379 3.72 -8.11 2.67
C PRO A 379 5.00 -7.94 1.87
N GLY A 380 5.91 -8.90 2.00
CA GLY A 380 7.09 -8.97 1.14
C GLY A 380 8.34 -9.51 1.81
N PRO A 381 9.46 -9.57 1.07
CA PRO A 381 10.76 -9.99 1.57
C PRO A 381 11.46 -8.88 2.38
N ASP A 382 12.37 -9.28 3.27
CA ASP A 382 13.07 -8.40 4.21
C ASP A 382 14.48 -8.00 3.70
N ASP A 383 14.79 -8.19 2.43
CA ASP A 383 16.11 -7.94 1.84
C ASP A 383 16.64 -6.53 2.11
N SER A 384 15.73 -5.56 2.22
CA SER A 384 16.03 -4.12 2.30
C SER A 384 15.92 -3.54 3.71
N PHE A 385 15.72 -4.36 4.75
CA PHE A 385 15.60 -3.89 6.15
C PHE A 385 16.81 -3.07 6.61
N TYR A 386 18.01 -3.32 6.05
CA TYR A 386 19.24 -2.59 6.36
C TYR A 386 19.12 -1.07 6.14
N LEU A 387 18.18 -0.59 5.33
CA LEU A 387 17.96 0.84 5.10
C LEU A 387 17.49 1.57 6.36
N PHE A 388 16.72 0.92 7.21
CA PHE A 388 16.37 1.47 8.53
C PHE A 388 17.61 1.59 9.41
N GLN A 389 18.52 0.59 9.37
CA GLN A 389 19.80 0.68 10.09
C GLN A 389 20.69 1.79 9.51
N GLN A 390 20.70 1.99 8.20
CA GLN A 390 21.42 3.10 7.55
C GLN A 390 20.92 4.45 8.08
N PHE A 391 19.62 4.62 8.24
CA PHE A 391 19.05 5.85 8.82
C PHE A 391 19.49 6.05 10.27
N VAL A 392 19.51 5.01 11.08
CA VAL A 392 20.03 5.07 12.46
C VAL A 392 21.52 5.46 12.47
N ASN A 393 22.32 4.91 11.58
CA ASN A 393 23.74 5.25 11.45
C ASN A 393 23.94 6.73 11.11
N LEU A 394 23.14 7.30 10.19
CA LEU A 394 23.18 8.74 9.88
C LEU A 394 22.88 9.60 11.10
N MET A 395 21.88 9.23 11.92
CA MET A 395 21.58 9.94 13.17
C MET A 395 22.74 9.84 14.17
N GLN A 396 23.40 8.68 14.25
CA GLN A 396 24.56 8.49 15.12
C GLN A 396 25.74 9.39 14.70
N GLU A 397 26.05 9.43 13.42
CA GLU A 397 27.15 10.26 12.88
C GLU A 397 26.94 11.75 13.15
N GLN A 398 25.70 12.24 13.07
CA GLN A 398 25.37 13.63 13.35
C GLN A 398 25.45 14.00 14.85
N LYS A 399 25.29 13.04 15.77
CA LYS A 399 25.47 13.26 17.22
C LYS A 399 26.93 13.35 17.64
N VAL A 400 27.84 12.78 16.87
CA VAL A 400 29.28 12.73 17.18
C VAL A 400 30.02 13.96 16.65
N ASN A 401 29.49 14.60 15.61
CA ASN A 401 30.01 15.83 14.98
C ASN A 401 29.39 17.08 15.61
#